data_8a9542f25995f374598c6afdefaca82c
#
_entry.id   8a9542f25995f374598c6afdefaca82c
#
_cell.length_a   1.000
_cell.length_b   1.000
_cell.length_c   1.000
_cell.angle_alpha   90.00
_cell.angle_beta   90.00
_cell.angle_gamma   90.00
#
_symmetry.space_group_name_H-M   'P 1'
#
loop_
_entity.id
_entity.type
_entity.pdbx_description
1 polymer ?
#
loop_
_entity_poly.entity_id
_entity_poly.type
_entity_poly.pdbx_seq_one_letter_code
_entity_poly.pdbx_strand_id
1 'polypeptide(L)'
;MCIRDRDKGDHYLVNGTKIWTTLAQHADMIFCLVRTSKTEKPQEGISFLLIDMKSPGIDVRPLITLDQSPAPYQEVNQVFFEDVKVPKENLVGEENKGWTYAKYLLEFERGNSYSPSLYRGIQKLKDIARDTSIGNGKYLINDMDFINKLNQCEIEVQALEFVELRIFSALSAGQRVGPESSILKCRGTELQQKIQELSV
;
A
#
# COMPACT_ATOMS: atom_id res chain seq x y z
N MET A 1 18.15 -1.63 -3.87
CA MET A 1 19.14 -2.65 -3.52
C MET A 1 18.77 -3.94 -4.24
N CYS A 2 19.68 -4.50 -5.06
CA CYS A 2 19.34 -5.69 -5.86
C CYS A 2 19.65 -6.93 -5.01
N ILE A 3 18.60 -7.71 -4.72
CA ILE A 3 18.78 -9.07 -4.24
C ILE A 3 19.35 -9.86 -5.41
N ARG A 4 20.51 -10.48 -5.20
CA ARG A 4 21.14 -11.38 -6.17
C ARG A 4 20.68 -12.79 -5.91
N ASP A 5 20.29 -13.44 -6.97
CA ASP A 5 19.93 -14.83 -6.98
C ASP A 5 20.96 -15.64 -7.78
N ARG A 6 21.16 -16.89 -7.38
CA ARG A 6 21.94 -17.88 -8.13
C ARG A 6 21.06 -19.09 -8.40
N ASP A 7 20.77 -19.31 -9.66
CA ASP A 7 20.13 -20.55 -10.10
C ASP A 7 21.01 -21.76 -9.77
N LYS A 8 20.47 -22.71 -9.03
CA LYS A 8 21.13 -23.97 -8.60
C LYS A 8 20.52 -25.20 -9.26
N GLY A 9 19.65 -25.03 -10.26
CA GLY A 9 18.97 -26.09 -10.98
C GLY A 9 17.57 -26.38 -10.42
N ASP A 10 17.46 -26.82 -9.19
CA ASP A 10 16.21 -27.14 -8.50
C ASP A 10 15.68 -25.99 -7.62
N HIS A 11 16.52 -25.03 -7.26
CA HIS A 11 16.17 -23.90 -6.41
C HIS A 11 16.94 -22.64 -6.78
N TYR A 12 16.43 -21.50 -6.32
CA TYR A 12 17.14 -20.21 -6.27
C TYR A 12 17.79 -20.03 -4.91
N LEU A 13 19.00 -19.45 -4.88
CA LEU A 13 19.69 -19.05 -3.66
C LEU A 13 19.64 -17.54 -3.54
N VAL A 14 18.80 -17.02 -2.64
CA VAL A 14 18.47 -15.60 -2.54
C VAL A 14 19.27 -14.93 -1.45
N ASN A 15 19.96 -13.83 -1.82
CA ASN A 15 20.78 -13.00 -0.92
C ASN A 15 20.48 -11.53 -1.11
N GLY A 16 20.29 -10.80 -0.02
CA GLY A 16 20.11 -9.33 -0.04
C GLY A 16 19.17 -8.82 1.04
N THR A 17 18.63 -7.64 0.82
CA THR A 17 17.79 -6.98 1.84
C THR A 17 16.62 -6.26 1.18
N LYS A 18 15.46 -6.33 1.82
CA LYS A 18 14.29 -5.48 1.55
C LYS A 18 14.08 -4.53 2.72
N ILE A 19 13.58 -3.34 2.43
CA ILE A 19 13.26 -2.31 3.42
C ILE A 19 11.83 -1.81 3.18
N TRP A 20 11.24 -1.24 4.21
CA TRP A 20 9.85 -0.74 4.21
C TRP A 20 8.81 -1.85 4.01
N THR A 21 9.12 -3.06 4.49
CA THR A 21 8.21 -4.20 4.36
C THR A 21 7.16 -4.13 5.47
N THR A 22 5.94 -3.77 5.09
CA THR A 22 4.81 -3.64 6.01
C THR A 22 4.42 -5.00 6.57
N LEU A 23 4.27 -5.08 7.91
CA LEU A 23 3.83 -6.25 8.67
C LEU A 23 4.61 -7.56 8.40
N ALA A 24 5.87 -7.46 7.99
CA ALA A 24 6.71 -8.63 7.68
C ALA A 24 6.85 -9.59 8.87
N GLN A 25 6.77 -9.09 10.12
CA GLN A 25 6.84 -9.90 11.34
C GLN A 25 5.64 -10.85 11.50
N HIS A 26 4.55 -10.62 10.79
CA HIS A 26 3.32 -11.43 10.82
C HIS A 26 3.07 -12.18 9.50
N ALA A 27 3.92 -11.96 8.49
CA ALA A 27 3.73 -12.55 7.17
C ALA A 27 4.19 -14.01 7.13
N ASP A 28 3.39 -14.89 6.52
CA ASP A 28 3.82 -16.25 6.20
C ASP A 28 4.61 -16.30 4.89
N MET A 29 4.29 -15.42 3.93
CA MET A 29 4.93 -15.37 2.62
C MET A 29 5.29 -13.94 2.25
N ILE A 30 6.36 -13.78 1.47
CA ILE A 30 6.72 -12.52 0.82
C ILE A 30 6.85 -12.71 -0.68
N PHE A 31 6.23 -11.83 -1.46
CA PHE A 31 6.60 -11.72 -2.87
C PHE A 31 7.85 -10.85 -3.01
N CYS A 32 8.81 -11.33 -3.76
CA CYS A 32 10.12 -10.71 -3.82
C CYS A 32 10.60 -10.56 -5.26
N LEU A 33 10.91 -9.33 -5.65
CA LEU A 33 11.61 -9.07 -6.90
C LEU A 33 13.09 -9.34 -6.69
N VAL A 34 13.64 -10.30 -7.44
CA VAL A 34 15.03 -10.72 -7.38
C VAL A 34 15.70 -10.57 -8.74
N ARG A 35 17.03 -10.39 -8.73
CA ARG A 35 17.78 -10.29 -9.97
C ARG A 35 18.33 -11.65 -10.37
N THR A 36 17.72 -12.23 -11.37
CA THR A 36 18.10 -13.55 -11.93
C THR A 36 19.11 -13.45 -13.06
N SER A 37 19.13 -12.34 -13.79
CA SER A 37 20.13 -12.13 -14.84
C SER A 37 20.60 -10.66 -14.94
N LYS A 38 21.76 -10.45 -15.56
CA LYS A 38 22.26 -9.12 -15.93
C LYS A 38 21.99 -8.90 -17.41
N THR A 39 21.25 -7.85 -17.71
CA THR A 39 20.93 -7.42 -19.08
C THR A 39 21.29 -5.94 -19.24
N GLU A 40 21.29 -5.44 -20.49
CA GLU A 40 21.54 -4.03 -20.76
C GLU A 40 20.52 -3.13 -20.04
N LYS A 41 19.25 -3.55 -20.02
CA LYS A 41 18.18 -2.85 -19.32
C LYS A 41 17.97 -3.49 -17.93
N PRO A 42 18.25 -2.79 -16.83
CA PRO A 42 18.22 -3.36 -15.50
C PRO A 42 16.91 -4.07 -15.12
N GLN A 43 15.79 -3.63 -15.64
CA GLN A 43 14.48 -4.20 -15.34
C GLN A 43 14.22 -5.55 -16.05
N GLU A 44 14.92 -5.88 -17.12
CA GLU A 44 14.71 -7.11 -17.89
C GLU A 44 15.30 -8.36 -17.21
N GLY A 45 16.21 -8.20 -16.26
CA GLY A 45 16.81 -9.31 -15.52
C GLY A 45 16.20 -9.55 -14.14
N ILE A 46 14.93 -9.19 -13.94
CA ILE A 46 14.22 -9.31 -12.67
C ILE A 46 13.15 -10.39 -12.76
N SER A 47 13.13 -11.30 -11.78
CA SER A 47 12.10 -12.32 -11.60
C SER A 47 11.28 -12.05 -10.34
N PHE A 48 10.11 -12.66 -10.24
CA PHE A 48 9.18 -12.50 -9.15
C PHE A 48 9.05 -13.86 -8.42
N LEU A 49 9.50 -13.93 -7.16
CA LEU A 49 9.48 -15.14 -6.36
C LEU A 49 8.50 -15.00 -5.19
N LEU A 50 7.85 -16.10 -4.83
CA LEU A 50 7.16 -16.24 -3.55
C LEU A 50 8.10 -16.96 -2.57
N ILE A 51 8.40 -16.33 -1.45
CA ILE A 51 9.35 -16.85 -0.46
C ILE A 51 8.61 -17.07 0.86
N ASP A 52 8.74 -18.28 1.42
CA ASP A 52 8.25 -18.59 2.75
C ASP A 52 9.09 -17.84 3.80
N MET A 53 8.44 -16.99 4.59
CA MET A 53 9.10 -16.16 5.61
C MET A 53 9.70 -16.96 6.77
N LYS A 54 9.35 -18.26 6.89
CA LYS A 54 9.91 -19.20 7.87
C LYS A 54 11.16 -19.91 7.36
N SER A 55 11.58 -19.64 6.11
CA SER A 55 12.77 -20.26 5.52
C SER A 55 14.03 -19.89 6.31
N PRO A 56 14.95 -20.83 6.53
CA PRO A 56 16.26 -20.54 7.13
C PRO A 56 17.00 -19.43 6.34
N GLY A 57 17.64 -18.51 7.07
CA GLY A 57 18.37 -17.39 6.47
C GLY A 57 17.54 -16.11 6.30
N ILE A 58 16.28 -16.09 6.75
CA ILE A 58 15.48 -14.86 6.80
C ILE A 58 15.53 -14.27 8.22
N ASP A 59 15.85 -12.98 8.29
CA ASP A 59 15.83 -12.20 9.53
C ASP A 59 14.99 -10.93 9.31
N VAL A 60 13.98 -10.74 10.17
CA VAL A 60 13.06 -9.60 10.12
C VAL A 60 13.37 -8.66 11.27
N ARG A 61 13.74 -7.42 10.96
CA ARG A 61 14.06 -6.40 11.95
C ARG A 61 13.11 -5.21 11.85
N PRO A 62 12.63 -4.69 12.99
CA PRO A 62 11.79 -3.50 12.99
C PRO A 62 12.57 -2.28 12.46
N LEU A 63 11.87 -1.41 11.72
CA LEU A 63 12.34 -0.07 11.44
C LEU A 63 11.71 0.88 12.47
N ILE A 64 12.54 1.68 13.11
CA ILE A 64 12.06 2.72 14.03
C ILE A 64 11.54 3.88 13.17
N THR A 65 10.24 4.11 13.24
CA THR A 65 9.53 5.20 12.58
C THR A 65 9.33 6.38 13.54
N LEU A 66 8.78 7.48 13.05
CA LEU A 66 8.59 8.71 13.85
C LEU A 66 7.69 8.49 15.08
N ASP A 67 6.71 7.58 14.98
CA ASP A 67 5.82 7.17 16.07
C ASP A 67 6.49 6.26 17.11
N GLN A 68 7.72 5.79 16.82
CA GLN A 68 8.54 4.95 17.70
C GLN A 68 7.82 3.69 18.20
N SER A 69 6.92 3.12 17.41
CA SER A 69 6.21 1.90 17.77
C SER A 69 7.20 0.76 18.04
N PRO A 70 7.19 0.16 19.25
CA PRO A 70 8.13 -0.90 19.60
C PRO A 70 7.74 -2.24 18.97
N ALA A 71 8.70 -3.16 18.87
CA ALA A 71 8.40 -4.54 18.53
C ALA A 71 7.46 -5.18 19.58
N PRO A 72 6.47 -5.98 19.19
CA PRO A 72 6.13 -6.43 17.82
C PRO A 72 5.10 -5.54 17.09
N TYR A 73 4.83 -4.34 17.59
CA TYR A 73 3.77 -3.45 17.10
C TYR A 73 4.21 -2.51 15.98
N GLN A 74 5.48 -2.61 15.54
CA GLN A 74 5.97 -1.83 14.42
C GLN A 74 5.20 -2.15 13.12
N GLU A 75 4.94 -1.13 12.31
CA GLU A 75 4.28 -1.32 11.03
C GLU A 75 5.24 -1.80 9.95
N VAL A 76 6.45 -1.25 9.91
CA VAL A 76 7.41 -1.49 8.83
C VAL A 76 8.70 -2.15 9.31
N ASN A 77 9.28 -2.95 8.44
CA ASN A 77 10.43 -3.79 8.74
C ASN A 77 11.49 -3.72 7.65
N GLN A 78 12.70 -4.10 8.03
CA GLN A 78 13.77 -4.51 7.13
C GLN A 78 13.85 -6.04 7.16
N VAL A 79 13.91 -6.66 5.98
CA VAL A 79 14.00 -8.11 5.83
C VAL A 79 15.33 -8.45 5.18
N PHE A 80 16.13 -9.26 5.86
CA PHE A 80 17.42 -9.75 5.39
C PHE A 80 17.26 -11.18 4.86
N PHE A 81 17.95 -11.47 3.78
CA PHE A 81 18.00 -12.80 3.16
C PHE A 81 19.47 -13.20 3.05
N GLU A 82 19.84 -14.31 3.68
CA GLU A 82 21.17 -14.88 3.66
C GLU A 82 21.09 -16.35 3.25
N ASP A 83 21.53 -16.64 2.03
CA ASP A 83 21.51 -17.97 1.41
C ASP A 83 20.14 -18.70 1.49
N VAL A 84 19.07 -17.93 1.35
CA VAL A 84 17.70 -18.46 1.42
C VAL A 84 17.41 -19.30 0.18
N LYS A 85 17.08 -20.58 0.40
CA LYS A 85 16.70 -21.51 -0.67
C LYS A 85 15.23 -21.35 -1.01
N VAL A 86 14.94 -21.04 -2.27
CA VAL A 86 13.58 -20.87 -2.77
C VAL A 86 13.34 -21.87 -3.90
N PRO A 87 12.37 -22.78 -3.80
CA PRO A 87 12.06 -23.75 -4.85
C PRO A 87 11.74 -23.08 -6.19
N LYS A 88 12.10 -23.72 -7.31
CA LYS A 88 11.80 -23.21 -8.65
C LYS A 88 10.31 -23.02 -8.92
N GLU A 89 9.48 -23.85 -8.33
CA GLU A 89 8.02 -23.77 -8.41
C GLU A 89 7.42 -22.51 -7.79
N ASN A 90 8.18 -21.82 -6.95
CA ASN A 90 7.78 -20.54 -6.34
C ASN A 90 8.05 -19.34 -7.27
N LEU A 91 8.51 -19.58 -8.49
CA LEU A 91 8.60 -18.54 -9.52
C LEU A 91 7.19 -18.19 -10.02
N VAL A 92 6.83 -16.91 -9.91
CA VAL A 92 5.58 -16.40 -10.47
C VAL A 92 5.77 -16.05 -11.93
N GLY A 93 5.11 -16.80 -12.80
CA GLY A 93 5.17 -16.64 -14.25
C GLY A 93 6.52 -17.02 -14.85
N GLU A 94 7.08 -16.19 -15.71
CA GLU A 94 8.31 -16.45 -16.43
C GLU A 94 9.52 -15.77 -15.77
N GLU A 95 10.67 -16.46 -15.81
CA GLU A 95 11.94 -15.89 -15.37
C GLU A 95 12.29 -14.61 -16.17
N ASN A 96 12.83 -13.61 -15.49
CA ASN A 96 13.18 -12.29 -16.04
C ASN A 96 11.98 -11.43 -16.48
N LYS A 97 10.74 -11.82 -16.17
CA LYS A 97 9.50 -11.04 -16.42
C LYS A 97 8.91 -10.40 -15.15
N GLY A 98 9.57 -10.53 -14.03
CA GLY A 98 9.08 -10.05 -12.73
C GLY A 98 8.74 -8.56 -12.69
N TRP A 99 9.46 -7.72 -13.44
CA TRP A 99 9.13 -6.29 -13.56
C TRP A 99 7.77 -6.05 -14.23
N THR A 100 7.42 -6.86 -15.21
CA THR A 100 6.12 -6.80 -15.89
C THR A 100 4.99 -7.16 -14.91
N TYR A 101 5.17 -8.23 -14.12
CA TYR A 101 4.21 -8.64 -13.10
C TYR A 101 4.07 -7.61 -11.98
N ALA A 102 5.18 -7.00 -11.54
CA ALA A 102 5.15 -5.94 -10.53
C ALA A 102 4.40 -4.70 -11.03
N LYS A 103 4.57 -4.29 -12.30
CA LYS A 103 3.80 -3.18 -12.87
C LYS A 103 2.31 -3.48 -12.91
N TYR A 104 1.95 -4.71 -13.31
CA TYR A 104 0.56 -5.15 -13.31
C TYR A 104 -0.05 -5.09 -11.91
N LEU A 105 0.64 -5.60 -10.89
CA LEU A 105 0.21 -5.51 -9.50
C LEU A 105 -0.02 -4.06 -9.05
N LEU A 106 0.90 -3.15 -9.39
CA LEU A 106 0.79 -1.74 -9.04
C LEU A 106 -0.40 -1.02 -9.70
N GLU A 107 -0.85 -1.47 -10.86
CA GLU A 107 -2.07 -0.93 -11.49
C GLU A 107 -3.30 -1.15 -10.61
N PHE A 108 -3.44 -2.35 -10.03
CA PHE A 108 -4.53 -2.68 -9.11
C PHE A 108 -4.38 -2.02 -7.74
N GLU A 109 -3.17 -1.94 -7.21
CA GLU A 109 -2.90 -1.31 -5.92
C GLU A 109 -3.31 0.18 -5.90
N ARG A 110 -3.16 0.89 -7.03
CA ARG A 110 -3.57 2.29 -7.17
C ARG A 110 -5.09 2.48 -7.35
N GLY A 111 -5.79 1.43 -7.74
CA GLY A 111 -7.24 1.43 -7.99
C GLY A 111 -8.10 1.13 -6.77
N ASN A 112 -7.60 1.29 -5.55
CA ASN A 112 -8.37 1.08 -4.33
C ASN A 112 -9.51 2.08 -4.19
N SER A 113 -10.63 1.64 -3.60
CA SER A 113 -11.73 2.51 -3.22
C SER A 113 -11.40 3.25 -1.92
N TYR A 114 -11.46 4.56 -1.95
CA TYR A 114 -11.22 5.45 -0.82
C TYR A 114 -12.52 5.99 -0.21
N SER A 115 -13.55 6.22 -1.03
CA SER A 115 -14.78 6.89 -0.62
C SER A 115 -15.46 6.27 0.60
N PRO A 116 -15.57 4.93 0.78
CA PRO A 116 -16.26 4.38 1.96
C PRO A 116 -15.53 4.68 3.28
N SER A 117 -14.20 4.72 3.27
CA SER A 117 -13.41 5.05 4.47
C SER A 117 -13.45 6.54 4.78
N LEU A 118 -13.46 7.39 3.75
CA LEU A 118 -13.57 8.83 3.88
C LEU A 118 -14.95 9.24 4.42
N TYR A 119 -16.04 8.65 3.94
CA TYR A 119 -17.38 8.87 4.49
C TYR A 119 -17.47 8.49 5.97
N ARG A 120 -16.86 7.33 6.36
CA ARG A 120 -16.80 6.96 7.78
C ARG A 120 -16.01 7.99 8.60
N GLY A 121 -14.92 8.52 8.06
CA GLY A 121 -14.13 9.58 8.70
C GLY A 121 -14.97 10.85 8.92
N ILE A 122 -15.68 11.30 7.88
CA ILE A 122 -16.57 12.46 7.95
C ILE A 122 -17.69 12.23 8.98
N GLN A 123 -18.32 11.05 8.98
CA GLN A 123 -19.37 10.74 9.93
C GLN A 123 -18.87 10.76 11.38
N LYS A 124 -17.71 10.15 11.64
CA LYS A 124 -17.07 10.18 12.96
C LYS A 124 -16.77 11.63 13.40
N LEU A 125 -16.31 12.47 12.47
CA LEU A 125 -16.04 13.88 12.76
C LEU A 125 -17.32 14.67 13.07
N LYS A 126 -18.43 14.40 12.35
CA LYS A 126 -19.75 14.94 12.67
C LYS A 126 -20.22 14.56 14.07
N ASP A 127 -19.98 13.30 14.46
CA ASP A 127 -20.37 12.82 15.78
C ASP A 127 -19.53 13.50 16.89
N ILE A 128 -18.23 13.60 16.72
CA ILE A 128 -17.34 14.34 17.63
C ILE A 128 -17.79 15.82 17.74
N ALA A 129 -18.10 16.47 16.62
CA ALA A 129 -18.50 17.86 16.61
C ALA A 129 -19.85 18.12 17.31
N ARG A 130 -20.75 17.14 17.35
CA ARG A 130 -22.01 17.20 18.12
C ARG A 130 -21.78 17.21 19.62
N ASP A 131 -20.71 16.54 20.07
CA ASP A 131 -20.40 16.40 21.50
C ASP A 131 -19.36 17.42 21.98
N THR A 132 -18.68 18.13 21.06
CA THR A 132 -17.66 19.12 21.39
C THR A 132 -18.27 20.49 21.64
N SER A 133 -18.26 20.94 22.92
CA SER A 133 -18.74 22.28 23.29
C SER A 133 -17.73 23.37 22.91
N ILE A 134 -18.23 24.43 22.27
CA ILE A 134 -17.47 25.64 21.93
C ILE A 134 -17.83 26.84 22.85
N GLY A 135 -18.50 26.58 23.97
CA GLY A 135 -18.97 27.60 24.90
C GLY A 135 -20.33 28.17 24.58
N ASN A 136 -20.90 28.93 25.53
CA ASN A 136 -22.20 29.62 25.38
C ASN A 136 -23.37 28.68 24.97
N GLY A 137 -23.32 27.41 25.38
CA GLY A 137 -24.36 26.42 25.04
C GLY A 137 -24.33 25.97 23.56
N LYS A 138 -23.27 26.29 22.83
CA LYS A 138 -23.08 25.88 21.44
C LYS A 138 -22.10 24.72 21.32
N TYR A 139 -22.27 23.94 20.28
CA TYR A 139 -21.42 22.82 19.91
C TYR A 139 -20.72 23.10 18.59
N LEU A 140 -19.59 22.46 18.35
CA LEU A 140 -18.77 22.64 17.14
C LEU A 140 -19.55 22.38 15.85
N ILE A 141 -20.52 21.48 15.88
CA ILE A 141 -21.43 21.21 14.75
C ILE A 141 -22.28 22.44 14.36
N ASN A 142 -22.41 23.44 15.22
CA ASN A 142 -23.13 24.69 14.95
C ASN A 142 -22.21 25.82 14.49
N ASP A 143 -20.89 25.60 14.45
CA ASP A 143 -19.93 26.55 13.93
C ASP A 143 -19.93 26.54 12.39
N MET A 144 -20.20 27.70 11.81
CA MET A 144 -20.37 27.82 10.36
C MET A 144 -19.06 27.61 9.58
N ASP A 145 -17.92 28.00 10.14
CA ASP A 145 -16.62 27.81 9.48
C ASP A 145 -16.26 26.32 9.45
N PHE A 146 -16.41 25.65 10.59
CA PHE A 146 -16.21 24.21 10.68
C PHE A 146 -17.11 23.44 9.71
N ILE A 147 -18.42 23.73 9.74
CA ILE A 147 -19.41 23.05 8.88
C ILE A 147 -19.12 23.29 7.40
N ASN A 148 -18.75 24.50 7.01
CA ASN A 148 -18.41 24.78 5.61
C ASN A 148 -17.20 23.97 5.15
N LYS A 149 -16.15 23.85 5.97
CA LYS A 149 -14.98 23.03 5.67
C LYS A 149 -15.35 21.53 5.57
N LEU A 150 -16.20 21.06 6.48
CA LEU A 150 -16.67 19.66 6.48
C LEU A 150 -17.53 19.35 5.26
N ASN A 151 -18.46 20.22 4.90
CA ASN A 151 -19.30 20.08 3.71
C ASN A 151 -18.46 20.09 2.43
N GLN A 152 -17.41 20.91 2.37
CA GLN A 152 -16.47 20.91 1.25
C GLN A 152 -15.77 19.56 1.12
N CYS A 153 -15.34 18.95 2.23
CA CYS A 153 -14.77 17.59 2.21
C CYS A 153 -15.79 16.58 1.69
N GLU A 154 -17.06 16.68 2.12
CA GLU A 154 -18.12 15.76 1.70
C GLU A 154 -18.39 15.83 0.19
N ILE A 155 -18.44 17.05 -0.37
CA ILE A 155 -18.57 17.27 -1.82
C ILE A 155 -17.39 16.66 -2.57
N GLU A 156 -16.16 16.87 -2.09
CA GLU A 156 -14.96 16.33 -2.73
C GLU A 156 -14.89 14.80 -2.65
N VAL A 157 -15.34 14.19 -1.55
CA VAL A 157 -15.45 12.73 -1.42
C VAL A 157 -16.49 12.17 -2.39
N GLN A 158 -17.64 12.85 -2.54
CA GLN A 158 -18.66 12.44 -3.50
C GLN A 158 -18.15 12.52 -4.95
N ALA A 159 -17.40 13.56 -5.29
CA ALA A 159 -16.78 13.67 -6.60
C ALA A 159 -15.77 12.52 -6.84
N LEU A 160 -14.98 12.15 -5.83
CA LEU A 160 -14.04 11.02 -5.89
C LEU A 160 -14.79 9.69 -6.09
N GLU A 161 -15.91 9.48 -5.39
CA GLU A 161 -16.76 8.28 -5.54
C GLU A 161 -17.24 8.10 -6.99
N PHE A 162 -17.66 9.17 -7.66
CA PHE A 162 -18.03 9.07 -9.08
C PHE A 162 -16.85 8.67 -9.98
N VAL A 163 -15.63 9.10 -9.67
CA VAL A 163 -14.44 8.64 -10.40
C VAL A 163 -14.17 7.16 -10.13
N GLU A 164 -14.31 6.70 -8.88
CA GLU A 164 -14.21 5.28 -8.51
C GLU A 164 -15.22 4.43 -9.29
N LEU A 165 -16.49 4.83 -9.27
CA LEU A 165 -17.56 4.11 -9.96
C LEU A 165 -17.32 4.01 -11.47
N ARG A 166 -16.80 5.06 -12.11
CA ARG A 166 -16.41 5.03 -13.53
C ARG A 166 -15.30 4.02 -13.80
N ILE A 167 -14.28 3.99 -12.96
CA ILE A 167 -13.16 3.03 -13.08
C ILE A 167 -13.66 1.61 -12.90
N PHE A 168 -14.47 1.34 -11.86
CA PHE A 168 -15.04 0.00 -11.63
C PHE A 168 -15.98 -0.44 -12.74
N SER A 169 -16.77 0.47 -13.29
CA SER A 169 -17.61 0.19 -14.46
C SER A 169 -16.77 -0.19 -15.68
N ALA A 170 -15.68 0.51 -15.95
CA ALA A 170 -14.77 0.20 -17.05
C ALA A 170 -14.09 -1.17 -16.84
N LEU A 171 -13.64 -1.48 -15.62
CA LEU A 171 -13.08 -2.78 -15.27
C LEU A 171 -14.09 -3.91 -15.46
N SER A 172 -15.34 -3.71 -15.02
CA SER A 172 -16.42 -4.70 -15.18
C SER A 172 -16.76 -4.95 -16.65
N ALA A 173 -16.52 -3.97 -17.53
CA ALA A 173 -16.65 -4.09 -18.97
C ALA A 173 -15.40 -4.70 -19.66
N GLY A 174 -14.42 -5.22 -18.87
CA GLY A 174 -13.21 -5.84 -19.39
C GLY A 174 -12.15 -4.84 -19.90
N GLN A 175 -12.30 -3.56 -19.61
CA GLN A 175 -11.30 -2.55 -19.95
C GLN A 175 -10.14 -2.56 -18.94
N ARG A 176 -8.98 -2.06 -19.33
CA ARG A 176 -7.84 -1.91 -18.41
C ARG A 176 -8.01 -0.66 -17.55
N VAL A 177 -7.49 -0.73 -16.34
CA VAL A 177 -7.31 0.45 -15.48
C VAL A 177 -6.28 1.37 -16.15
N GLY A 178 -6.71 2.57 -16.49
CA GLY A 178 -5.84 3.59 -17.07
C GLY A 178 -5.06 4.38 -16.01
N PRO A 179 -4.35 5.44 -16.42
CA PRO A 179 -3.63 6.34 -15.52
C PRO A 179 -4.57 7.06 -14.52
N GLU A 180 -5.89 7.05 -14.77
CA GLU A 180 -6.94 7.59 -13.91
C GLU A 180 -6.92 6.99 -12.49
N SER A 181 -6.47 5.74 -12.34
CA SER A 181 -6.31 5.10 -11.02
C SER A 181 -5.35 5.87 -10.12
N SER A 182 -4.37 6.57 -10.70
CA SER A 182 -3.46 7.42 -9.93
C SER A 182 -4.15 8.64 -9.32
N ILE A 183 -5.24 9.12 -9.93
CA ILE A 183 -6.08 10.20 -9.37
C ILE A 183 -6.73 9.73 -8.07
N LEU A 184 -7.23 8.49 -8.03
CA LEU A 184 -7.83 7.92 -6.81
C LEU A 184 -6.82 7.93 -5.66
N LYS A 185 -5.59 7.46 -5.91
CA LYS A 185 -4.53 7.45 -4.90
C LYS A 185 -4.23 8.85 -4.38
N CYS A 186 -3.96 9.80 -5.27
CA CYS A 186 -3.62 11.18 -4.89
C CYS A 186 -4.77 11.86 -4.14
N ARG A 187 -5.95 11.90 -4.73
CA ARG A 187 -7.10 12.60 -4.13
C ARG A 187 -7.61 11.92 -2.89
N GLY A 188 -7.64 10.57 -2.86
CA GLY A 188 -8.05 9.80 -1.70
C GLY A 188 -7.17 10.08 -0.48
N THR A 189 -5.85 10.10 -0.65
CA THR A 189 -4.91 10.39 0.46
C THR A 189 -4.92 11.85 0.88
N GLU A 190 -5.06 12.81 -0.05
CA GLU A 190 -5.20 14.23 0.27
C GLU A 190 -6.48 14.50 1.07
N LEU A 191 -7.60 13.90 0.68
CA LEU A 191 -8.87 14.04 1.39
C LEU A 191 -8.81 13.40 2.78
N GLN A 192 -8.14 12.25 2.92
CA GLN A 192 -7.93 11.64 4.22
C GLN A 192 -7.16 12.57 5.17
N GLN A 193 -6.09 13.19 4.71
CA GLN A 193 -5.32 14.17 5.49
C GLN A 193 -6.19 15.38 5.86
N LYS A 194 -6.93 15.94 4.90
CA LYS A 194 -7.81 17.09 5.12
C LYS A 194 -8.89 16.82 6.17
N ILE A 195 -9.50 15.62 6.16
CA ILE A 195 -10.47 15.20 7.17
C ILE A 195 -9.79 15.06 8.55
N GLN A 196 -8.56 14.52 8.60
CA GLN A 196 -7.80 14.39 9.84
C GLN A 196 -7.39 15.76 10.41
N GLU A 197 -6.99 16.71 9.56
CA GLU A 197 -6.67 18.09 9.97
C GLU A 197 -7.88 18.80 10.61
N LEU A 198 -9.10 18.50 10.14
CA LEU A 198 -10.31 19.06 10.74
C LEU A 198 -10.66 18.43 12.12
N SER A 199 -9.99 17.33 12.50
CA SER A 199 -10.22 16.66 13.79
C SER A 199 -9.30 17.14 14.91
N VAL A 200 -8.32 18.01 14.61
CA VAL A 200 -7.36 18.61 15.53
C VAL A 200 -7.78 20.05 15.85
#